data_7a3bc604865fc45beafdf4ecf133805d
#
_entry.id   7a3bc604865fc45beafdf4ecf133805d
#
_cell.length_a   1.000
_cell.length_b   1.000
_cell.length_c   1.000
_cell.angle_alpha   90.00
_cell.angle_beta   90.00
_cell.angle_gamma   90.00
#
_symmetry.space_group_name_H-M   'P 1'
#
loop_
_entity.id
_entity.type
_entity.pdbx_description
1 polymer ?
#
loop_
_entity_poly.entity_id
_entity_poly.type
_entity_poly.pdbx_seq_one_letter_code
_entity_poly.pdbx_strand_id
1 'polypeptide(L)'
;MKTKKYESIMNKAMKAAMNYENPDDQINEFIRFFGEHIGSERIYIFEDNIRKKVTNNTYEWCADGIEPQIEFLQNVDMSIIDWWYTSFNDGRNISTKDIEEIKDEYPAAYELLKVQNVKSLAVSPFRYKDEIYGFFGVDNPPESEMDEISRFLDMIGTFLVLLLKQRNVFKKSKREAMFSAYSALAGIYLSMHIINLKTGKFHEIKSTDFIRDNMIKGEHTFAEQINSVMKSLPSRKYVESVLEFVDISTLPERMKNKTTIVHEFLGNYSGWCRERFIRVDEDSNGELWHVVYAVEVIDAEKRKENRLLYLSETDLMTGIRNRGSGEKAITDLIKEGTKGLMCLLDCDKFKNVNDTYGHVVGDAVIIAVARSLQSVCREHDICMRLGGDEFAMFIPGITETKDAESFTMRVFAKLKDIRIPEMGDEKIYISMGEAFYKGEKDIDFDELYRRADSAMYKSKNNTGYCATLECVTKTF
;
A
#
# COMPACT_ATOMS: atom_id res chain seq x y z
N MET A 1 -10.42 -40.52 51.22
CA MET A 1 -11.16 -40.86 49.98
C MET A 1 -11.51 -39.61 49.15
N LYS A 2 -11.96 -38.52 49.77
CA LYS A 2 -12.31 -37.25 49.05
C LYS A 2 -11.12 -36.59 48.37
N THR A 3 -9.94 -36.49 48.97
CA THR A 3 -8.71 -35.91 48.40
C THR A 3 -8.32 -36.54 47.04
N LYS A 4 -8.43 -37.88 46.91
CA LYS A 4 -8.18 -38.60 45.65
C LYS A 4 -9.19 -38.24 44.53
N LYS A 5 -10.42 -37.83 44.89
CA LYS A 5 -11.43 -37.37 43.93
C LYS A 5 -10.94 -36.12 43.23
N TYR A 6 -10.52 -35.10 43.96
CA TYR A 6 -10.09 -33.79 43.42
C TYR A 6 -8.77 -33.89 42.66
N GLU A 7 -7.79 -34.68 43.12
CA GLU A 7 -6.57 -34.98 42.36
C GLU A 7 -6.91 -35.60 40.99
N SER A 8 -7.89 -36.53 40.97
CA SER A 8 -8.33 -37.13 39.70
C SER A 8 -9.01 -36.12 38.77
N ILE A 9 -9.89 -35.23 39.30
CA ILE A 9 -10.56 -34.17 38.54
C ILE A 9 -9.50 -33.22 37.96
N MET A 10 -8.55 -32.77 38.78
CA MET A 10 -7.46 -31.89 38.37
C MET A 10 -6.64 -32.50 37.25
N ASN A 11 -6.20 -33.75 37.40
CA ASN A 11 -5.42 -34.42 36.33
C ASN A 11 -6.18 -34.56 35.01
N LYS A 12 -7.49 -34.80 35.07
CA LYS A 12 -8.33 -34.87 33.87
C LYS A 12 -8.54 -33.52 33.25
N ALA A 13 -8.78 -32.45 34.05
CA ALA A 13 -8.89 -31.08 33.59
C ALA A 13 -7.60 -30.61 32.88
N MET A 14 -6.44 -30.91 33.49
CA MET A 14 -5.14 -30.61 32.86
C MET A 14 -4.97 -31.32 31.51
N LYS A 15 -5.33 -32.61 31.43
CA LYS A 15 -5.26 -33.37 30.18
C LYS A 15 -6.22 -32.84 29.13
N ALA A 16 -7.44 -32.44 29.52
CA ALA A 16 -8.40 -31.83 28.59
C ALA A 16 -7.87 -30.51 28.02
N ALA A 17 -7.34 -29.63 28.87
CA ALA A 17 -6.74 -28.38 28.47
C ALA A 17 -5.57 -28.54 27.48
N MET A 18 -4.71 -29.56 27.72
CA MET A 18 -3.53 -29.80 26.85
C MET A 18 -3.86 -30.28 25.44
N ASN A 19 -5.11 -30.57 25.10
CA ASN A 19 -5.53 -30.89 23.74
C ASN A 19 -5.67 -29.65 22.85
N TYR A 20 -5.58 -28.45 23.41
CA TYR A 20 -5.67 -27.18 22.68
C TYR A 20 -4.28 -26.56 22.49
N GLU A 21 -4.04 -25.98 21.33
CA GLU A 21 -2.77 -25.27 21.04
C GLU A 21 -2.78 -23.82 21.57
N ASN A 22 -3.95 -23.18 21.54
CA ASN A 22 -4.09 -21.79 22.01
C ASN A 22 -4.23 -21.76 23.53
N PRO A 23 -3.38 -21.01 24.25
CA PRO A 23 -3.45 -20.91 25.69
C PRO A 23 -4.77 -20.35 26.27
N ASP A 24 -5.46 -19.47 25.54
CA ASP A 24 -6.78 -18.98 25.96
C ASP A 24 -7.81 -20.12 25.96
N ASP A 25 -7.78 -20.99 24.95
CA ASP A 25 -8.65 -22.16 24.86
C ASP A 25 -8.29 -23.22 25.94
N GLN A 26 -7.00 -23.36 26.24
CA GLN A 26 -6.53 -24.23 27.34
C GLN A 26 -7.12 -23.80 28.70
N ILE A 27 -7.11 -22.47 28.97
CA ILE A 27 -7.65 -21.92 30.22
C ILE A 27 -9.17 -22.13 30.27
N ASN A 28 -9.88 -21.81 29.20
CA ASN A 28 -11.33 -21.98 29.14
C ASN A 28 -11.75 -23.46 29.34
N GLU A 29 -11.08 -24.39 28.66
CA GLU A 29 -11.36 -25.81 28.80
C GLU A 29 -11.05 -26.32 30.19
N PHE A 30 -9.96 -25.85 30.80
CA PHE A 30 -9.60 -26.19 32.14
C PHE A 30 -10.67 -25.79 33.16
N ILE A 31 -11.10 -24.53 33.17
CA ILE A 31 -12.12 -24.01 34.08
C ILE A 31 -13.48 -24.65 33.83
N ARG A 32 -13.85 -24.88 32.57
CA ARG A 32 -15.06 -25.61 32.18
C ARG A 32 -15.09 -27.01 32.76
N PHE A 33 -14.06 -27.83 32.46
CA PHE A 33 -13.97 -29.19 32.91
C PHE A 33 -14.00 -29.26 34.44
N PHE A 34 -13.27 -28.37 35.11
CA PHE A 34 -13.21 -28.34 36.56
C PHE A 34 -14.59 -27.97 37.16
N GLY A 35 -15.25 -26.94 36.65
CA GLY A 35 -16.56 -26.48 37.13
C GLY A 35 -17.65 -27.55 37.02
N GLU A 36 -17.74 -28.20 35.85
CA GLU A 36 -18.68 -29.29 35.61
C GLU A 36 -18.52 -30.44 36.64
N HIS A 37 -17.28 -30.75 37.03
CA HIS A 37 -16.99 -31.93 37.86
C HIS A 37 -17.00 -31.65 39.36
N ILE A 38 -16.90 -30.36 39.78
CA ILE A 38 -17.03 -30.00 41.20
C ILE A 38 -18.46 -29.60 41.58
N GLY A 39 -19.33 -29.34 40.58
CA GLY A 39 -20.71 -28.98 40.79
C GLY A 39 -20.90 -27.56 41.32
N SER A 40 -20.03 -26.62 40.92
CA SER A 40 -20.18 -25.21 41.20
C SER A 40 -21.10 -24.52 40.17
N GLU A 41 -21.63 -23.38 40.54
CA GLU A 41 -22.43 -22.57 39.60
C GLU A 41 -21.55 -21.71 38.68
N ARG A 42 -20.41 -21.20 39.19
CA ARG A 42 -19.50 -20.33 38.41
C ARG A 42 -18.04 -20.59 38.82
N ILE A 43 -17.13 -20.49 37.86
CA ILE A 43 -15.69 -20.42 38.07
C ILE A 43 -15.17 -19.20 37.29
N TYR A 44 -14.28 -18.44 37.90
CA TYR A 44 -13.75 -17.22 37.32
C TYR A 44 -12.28 -17.00 37.61
N ILE A 45 -11.64 -16.21 36.75
CA ILE A 45 -10.26 -15.76 36.89
C ILE A 45 -10.26 -14.23 36.77
N PHE A 46 -9.72 -13.60 37.82
CA PHE A 46 -9.48 -12.14 37.80
C PHE A 46 -7.99 -11.88 37.73
N GLU A 47 -7.62 -10.93 36.83
CA GLU A 47 -6.26 -10.44 36.69
C GLU A 47 -6.16 -8.98 37.12
N ASP A 48 -5.13 -8.66 37.92
CA ASP A 48 -4.95 -7.37 38.53
C ASP A 48 -4.18 -6.39 37.62
N ASN A 49 -4.66 -5.17 37.59
CA ASN A 49 -3.90 -4.05 37.08
C ASN A 49 -3.49 -3.13 38.24
N ILE A 50 -2.37 -3.43 38.85
CA ILE A 50 -1.83 -2.73 40.02
C ILE A 50 -1.66 -1.22 39.75
N ARG A 51 -1.26 -0.83 38.52
CA ARG A 51 -1.07 0.61 38.16
C ARG A 51 -2.36 1.39 38.21
N LYS A 52 -3.48 0.77 37.79
CA LYS A 52 -4.81 1.39 37.79
C LYS A 52 -5.61 1.10 39.05
N LYS A 53 -5.12 0.22 39.95
CA LYS A 53 -5.80 -0.29 41.13
C LYS A 53 -7.16 -0.91 40.82
N VAL A 54 -7.22 -1.67 39.73
CA VAL A 54 -8.45 -2.39 39.31
C VAL A 54 -8.12 -3.84 39.04
N THR A 55 -9.13 -4.70 39.19
CA THR A 55 -9.09 -6.10 38.77
C THR A 55 -10.14 -6.37 37.70
N ASN A 56 -9.89 -7.33 36.82
CA ASN A 56 -10.76 -7.66 35.70
C ASN A 56 -11.06 -9.13 35.64
N ASN A 57 -12.32 -9.51 35.49
CA ASN A 57 -12.70 -10.87 35.16
C ASN A 57 -12.25 -11.20 33.73
N THR A 58 -11.23 -12.04 33.58
CA THR A 58 -10.63 -12.35 32.26
C THR A 58 -11.07 -13.69 31.69
N TYR A 59 -11.52 -14.59 32.57
CA TYR A 59 -12.10 -15.89 32.17
C TYR A 59 -13.23 -16.25 33.10
N GLU A 60 -14.30 -16.79 32.56
CA GLU A 60 -15.45 -17.25 33.34
C GLU A 60 -16.08 -18.46 32.68
N TRP A 61 -16.44 -19.43 33.52
CA TRP A 61 -17.33 -20.53 33.17
C TRP A 61 -18.55 -20.49 34.06
N CYS A 62 -19.74 -20.69 33.50
CA CYS A 62 -21.00 -20.76 34.20
C CYS A 62 -21.69 -22.07 33.91
N ALA A 63 -22.34 -22.64 34.93
CA ALA A 63 -23.21 -23.80 34.77
C ALA A 63 -24.48 -23.43 34.00
N ASP A 64 -25.18 -24.42 33.46
CA ASP A 64 -26.43 -24.20 32.70
C ASP A 64 -27.45 -23.41 33.56
N GLY A 65 -27.97 -22.32 32.97
CA GLY A 65 -28.94 -21.43 33.61
C GLY A 65 -28.33 -20.33 34.48
N ILE A 66 -27.00 -20.24 34.62
CA ILE A 66 -26.29 -19.16 35.32
C ILE A 66 -25.84 -18.09 34.32
N GLU A 67 -26.22 -16.82 34.57
CA GLU A 67 -25.82 -15.74 33.72
C GLU A 67 -24.36 -15.32 33.91
N PRO A 68 -23.57 -15.18 32.81
CA PRO A 68 -22.20 -14.71 32.89
C PRO A 68 -22.11 -13.27 33.41
N GLN A 69 -21.05 -12.97 34.17
CA GLN A 69 -20.79 -11.65 34.73
C GLN A 69 -19.51 -11.01 34.18
N ILE A 70 -18.80 -11.70 33.28
CA ILE A 70 -17.50 -11.29 32.76
C ILE A 70 -17.52 -9.87 32.15
N GLU A 71 -18.59 -9.47 31.47
CA GLU A 71 -18.70 -8.15 30.86
C GLU A 71 -18.93 -7.02 31.89
N PHE A 72 -19.61 -7.33 33.01
CA PHE A 72 -19.93 -6.39 34.08
C PHE A 72 -18.78 -6.22 35.06
N LEU A 73 -17.95 -7.24 35.23
CA LEU A 73 -16.84 -7.28 36.17
C LEU A 73 -15.50 -6.85 35.55
N GLN A 74 -15.54 -5.77 34.78
CA GLN A 74 -14.38 -5.13 34.21
C GLN A 74 -14.02 -3.86 34.96
N ASN A 75 -12.71 -3.61 35.20
CA ASN A 75 -12.20 -2.46 35.94
C ASN A 75 -12.82 -2.31 37.36
N VAL A 76 -13.04 -3.43 38.05
CA VAL A 76 -13.52 -3.45 39.43
C VAL A 76 -12.45 -2.81 40.32
N ASP A 77 -12.85 -1.79 41.14
CA ASP A 77 -11.92 -1.16 42.06
C ASP A 77 -11.47 -2.13 43.15
N MET A 78 -10.16 -2.30 43.30
CA MET A 78 -9.57 -3.27 44.24
C MET A 78 -9.92 -2.92 45.71
N SER A 79 -10.30 -1.67 46.01
CA SER A 79 -10.74 -1.26 47.35
C SER A 79 -12.01 -1.97 47.82
N ILE A 80 -12.87 -2.43 46.90
CA ILE A 80 -14.10 -3.17 47.22
C ILE A 80 -13.80 -4.54 47.87
N ILE A 81 -12.68 -5.15 47.48
CA ILE A 81 -12.25 -6.47 47.94
C ILE A 81 -10.89 -6.43 48.66
N ASP A 82 -10.53 -5.28 49.26
CA ASP A 82 -9.22 -5.07 49.89
C ASP A 82 -8.94 -6.08 51.02
N TRP A 83 -10.00 -6.49 51.76
CA TRP A 83 -9.89 -7.51 52.77
C TRP A 83 -9.48 -8.90 52.23
N TRP A 84 -9.76 -9.18 50.96
CA TRP A 84 -9.25 -10.41 50.31
C TRP A 84 -7.74 -10.35 50.18
N TYR A 85 -7.19 -9.20 49.75
CA TYR A 85 -5.75 -9.02 49.61
C TYR A 85 -5.04 -9.05 50.99
N THR A 86 -5.69 -8.56 52.06
CA THR A 86 -5.19 -8.69 53.41
C THR A 86 -5.07 -10.19 53.77
N SER A 87 -6.10 -10.98 53.55
CA SER A 87 -6.08 -12.41 53.78
C SER A 87 -5.07 -13.15 52.89
N PHE A 88 -5.00 -12.75 51.63
CA PHE A 88 -4.03 -13.31 50.70
C PHE A 88 -2.58 -13.02 51.14
N ASN A 89 -2.27 -11.85 51.61
CA ASN A 89 -0.95 -11.48 52.08
C ASN A 89 -0.55 -12.26 53.35
N ASP A 90 -1.55 -12.62 54.19
CA ASP A 90 -1.37 -13.53 55.34
C ASP A 90 -1.26 -15.00 54.94
N GLY A 91 -1.30 -15.32 53.64
CA GLY A 91 -1.21 -16.70 53.16
C GLY A 91 -2.51 -17.51 53.27
N ARG A 92 -3.64 -16.85 53.48
CA ARG A 92 -4.95 -17.46 53.64
C ARG A 92 -5.80 -17.30 52.38
N ASN A 93 -6.55 -18.34 52.01
CA ASN A 93 -7.60 -18.28 51.01
C ASN A 93 -8.88 -17.71 51.62
N ILE A 94 -9.76 -17.18 50.79
CA ILE A 94 -11.10 -16.78 51.18
C ILE A 94 -12.00 -18.02 51.06
N SER A 95 -12.79 -18.28 52.08
CA SER A 95 -13.82 -19.32 52.07
C SER A 95 -14.99 -18.83 52.91
N THR A 96 -16.08 -18.49 52.25
CA THR A 96 -17.31 -17.93 52.87
C THR A 96 -18.45 -18.89 52.56
N LYS A 97 -19.01 -19.52 53.56
CA LYS A 97 -20.11 -20.49 53.44
C LYS A 97 -21.47 -19.84 53.26
N ASP A 98 -21.62 -18.60 53.81
CA ASP A 98 -22.78 -17.77 53.64
C ASP A 98 -22.31 -16.30 53.54
N ILE A 99 -22.61 -15.61 52.43
CA ILE A 99 -22.22 -14.22 52.25
C ILE A 99 -22.88 -13.28 53.22
N GLU A 100 -23.98 -13.63 53.88
CA GLU A 100 -24.59 -12.84 54.93
C GLU A 100 -23.63 -12.62 56.12
N GLU A 101 -22.64 -13.49 56.34
CA GLU A 101 -21.62 -13.35 57.37
C GLU A 101 -20.70 -12.13 57.17
N ILE A 102 -20.52 -11.66 55.93
CA ILE A 102 -19.63 -10.54 55.60
C ILE A 102 -20.36 -9.20 55.45
N LYS A 103 -21.68 -9.20 55.57
CA LYS A 103 -22.54 -8.03 55.26
C LYS A 103 -22.23 -6.80 56.11
N ASP A 104 -22.04 -6.98 57.41
CA ASP A 104 -21.82 -5.84 58.33
C ASP A 104 -20.36 -5.37 58.29
N GLU A 105 -19.42 -6.24 58.02
CA GLU A 105 -17.98 -5.94 58.02
C GLU A 105 -17.51 -5.39 56.64
N TYR A 106 -18.05 -5.98 55.54
CA TYR A 106 -17.65 -5.64 54.14
C TYR A 106 -18.87 -5.38 53.25
N PRO A 107 -19.67 -4.34 53.52
CA PRO A 107 -20.96 -4.11 52.88
C PRO A 107 -20.83 -3.89 51.35
N ALA A 108 -19.76 -3.26 50.86
CA ALA A 108 -19.54 -3.08 49.42
C ALA A 108 -19.29 -4.38 48.68
N ALA A 109 -18.50 -5.31 49.28
CA ALA A 109 -18.27 -6.65 48.75
C ALA A 109 -19.55 -7.50 48.81
N TYR A 110 -20.30 -7.42 49.89
CA TYR A 110 -21.59 -8.09 50.02
C TYR A 110 -22.56 -7.71 48.92
N GLU A 111 -22.77 -6.41 48.67
CA GLU A 111 -23.68 -5.94 47.63
C GLU A 111 -23.20 -6.39 46.21
N LEU A 112 -21.89 -6.35 45.95
CA LEU A 112 -21.32 -6.83 44.71
C LEU A 112 -21.62 -8.32 44.49
N LEU A 113 -21.44 -9.17 45.50
CA LEU A 113 -21.67 -10.62 45.43
C LEU A 113 -23.18 -10.94 45.35
N LYS A 114 -24.00 -10.19 46.11
CA LYS A 114 -25.45 -10.40 46.16
C LYS A 114 -26.12 -10.17 44.78
N VAL A 115 -25.74 -9.11 44.09
CA VAL A 115 -26.28 -8.81 42.76
C VAL A 115 -26.00 -9.93 41.76
N GLN A 116 -24.91 -10.68 41.96
CA GLN A 116 -24.51 -11.81 41.15
C GLN A 116 -25.15 -13.17 41.62
N ASN A 117 -26.06 -13.15 42.59
CA ASN A 117 -26.67 -14.33 43.22
C ASN A 117 -25.66 -15.26 43.89
N VAL A 118 -24.51 -14.76 44.29
CA VAL A 118 -23.52 -15.55 45.04
C VAL A 118 -24.06 -15.79 46.48
N LYS A 119 -24.05 -17.02 46.95
CA LYS A 119 -24.46 -17.39 48.31
C LYS A 119 -23.25 -17.84 49.13
N SER A 120 -22.33 -18.49 48.48
CA SER A 120 -21.10 -19.00 49.08
C SER A 120 -19.97 -18.88 48.04
N LEU A 121 -18.73 -18.79 48.49
CA LEU A 121 -17.60 -18.69 47.58
C LEU A 121 -16.30 -19.22 48.21
N ALA A 122 -15.41 -19.68 47.35
CA ALA A 122 -14.04 -20.00 47.70
C ALA A 122 -13.07 -19.37 46.68
N VAL A 123 -12.09 -18.59 47.16
CA VAL A 123 -11.15 -17.83 46.32
C VAL A 123 -9.72 -18.04 46.78
N SER A 124 -8.81 -18.22 45.84
CA SER A 124 -7.38 -18.34 46.07
C SER A 124 -6.60 -17.37 45.19
N PRO A 125 -5.55 -16.73 45.69
CA PRO A 125 -4.74 -15.80 44.90
C PRO A 125 -3.83 -16.54 43.91
N PHE A 126 -3.56 -15.88 42.79
CA PHE A 126 -2.44 -16.25 41.90
C PHE A 126 -1.14 -15.67 42.43
N ARG A 127 -0.20 -16.51 42.84
CA ARG A 127 1.11 -16.05 43.33
C ARG A 127 2.23 -16.47 42.39
N TYR A 128 3.12 -15.52 42.15
CA TYR A 128 4.38 -15.78 41.48
C TYR A 128 5.50 -14.94 42.09
N LYS A 129 6.56 -15.58 42.59
CA LYS A 129 7.67 -14.88 43.27
C LYS A 129 7.17 -13.93 44.35
N ASP A 130 6.26 -14.40 45.18
CA ASP A 130 5.63 -13.70 46.30
C ASP A 130 4.74 -12.48 45.93
N GLU A 131 4.55 -12.18 44.62
CA GLU A 131 3.59 -11.18 44.17
C GLU A 131 2.26 -11.79 43.79
N ILE A 132 1.16 -11.07 44.08
CA ILE A 132 -0.21 -11.45 43.69
C ILE A 132 -0.51 -10.80 42.36
N TYR A 133 -0.95 -11.59 41.37
CA TYR A 133 -1.31 -11.14 40.00
C TYR A 133 -2.82 -11.17 39.76
N GLY A 134 -3.60 -11.55 40.75
CA GLY A 134 -5.03 -11.72 40.67
C GLY A 134 -5.48 -12.90 41.49
N PHE A 135 -6.66 -13.39 41.21
CA PHE A 135 -7.26 -14.49 41.94
C PHE A 135 -8.16 -15.38 41.09
N PHE A 136 -8.38 -16.58 41.56
CA PHE A 136 -9.27 -17.55 40.98
C PHE A 136 -10.34 -17.91 42.02
N GLY A 137 -11.59 -17.98 41.60
CA GLY A 137 -12.69 -18.22 42.49
C GLY A 137 -13.72 -19.20 41.97
N VAL A 138 -14.49 -19.74 42.89
CA VAL A 138 -15.59 -20.69 42.68
C VAL A 138 -16.79 -20.18 43.45
N ASP A 139 -17.92 -19.92 42.79
CA ASP A 139 -19.17 -19.52 43.42
C ASP A 139 -20.13 -20.69 43.58
N ASN A 140 -20.85 -20.67 44.69
CA ASN A 140 -21.90 -21.62 45.08
C ASN A 140 -21.48 -23.10 44.91
N PRO A 141 -20.28 -23.51 45.39
CA PRO A 141 -19.93 -24.90 45.38
C PRO A 141 -20.79 -25.68 46.39
N PRO A 142 -20.94 -27.02 46.26
CA PRO A 142 -21.67 -27.80 47.22
C PRO A 142 -21.13 -27.62 48.66
N GLU A 143 -21.98 -27.25 49.60
CA GLU A 143 -21.61 -26.94 51.00
C GLU A 143 -20.75 -28.05 51.65
N SER A 144 -21.13 -29.30 51.42
CA SER A 144 -20.41 -30.48 51.96
C SER A 144 -18.99 -30.65 51.40
N GLU A 145 -18.62 -29.93 50.36
CA GLU A 145 -17.33 -30.05 49.67
C GLU A 145 -16.49 -28.75 49.75
N MET A 146 -17.02 -27.68 50.31
CA MET A 146 -16.38 -26.36 50.41
C MET A 146 -14.95 -26.40 50.99
N ASP A 147 -14.77 -27.09 52.12
CA ASP A 147 -13.47 -27.17 52.80
C ASP A 147 -12.42 -27.96 51.98
N GLU A 148 -12.87 -28.92 51.18
CA GLU A 148 -11.99 -29.67 50.28
C GLU A 148 -11.64 -28.82 49.04
N ILE A 149 -12.62 -28.16 48.44
CA ILE A 149 -12.42 -27.27 47.31
C ILE A 149 -11.42 -26.18 47.67
N SER A 150 -11.60 -25.51 48.83
CA SER A 150 -10.70 -24.43 49.29
C SER A 150 -9.24 -24.92 49.42
N ARG A 151 -9.00 -26.13 49.86
CA ARG A 151 -7.64 -26.70 49.94
C ARG A 151 -7.03 -27.00 48.57
N PHE A 152 -7.84 -27.35 47.57
CA PHE A 152 -7.38 -27.63 46.21
C PHE A 152 -7.14 -26.37 45.37
N LEU A 153 -7.75 -25.22 45.73
CA LEU A 153 -7.61 -23.97 44.98
C LEU A 153 -6.14 -23.54 44.85
N ASP A 154 -5.30 -23.71 45.86
CA ASP A 154 -3.86 -23.37 45.77
C ASP A 154 -3.12 -24.15 44.68
N MET A 155 -3.43 -25.43 44.52
CA MET A 155 -2.83 -26.27 43.51
C MET A 155 -3.34 -25.88 42.12
N ILE A 156 -4.63 -25.58 42.01
CA ILE A 156 -5.25 -25.11 40.77
C ILE A 156 -4.66 -23.75 40.39
N GLY A 157 -4.55 -22.82 41.35
CA GLY A 157 -3.94 -21.49 41.14
C GLY A 157 -2.52 -21.60 40.61
N THR A 158 -1.71 -22.50 41.13
CA THR A 158 -0.34 -22.74 40.63
C THR A 158 -0.34 -23.19 39.18
N PHE A 159 -1.22 -24.08 38.76
CA PHE A 159 -1.34 -24.51 37.37
C PHE A 159 -1.84 -23.36 36.45
N LEU A 160 -2.88 -22.65 36.86
CA LEU A 160 -3.43 -21.53 36.11
C LEU A 160 -2.41 -20.40 35.90
N VAL A 161 -1.55 -20.13 36.90
CA VAL A 161 -0.44 -19.17 36.74
C VAL A 161 0.49 -19.57 35.61
N LEU A 162 0.78 -20.88 35.45
CA LEU A 162 1.62 -21.35 34.34
C LEU A 162 0.93 -21.11 32.98
N LEU A 163 -0.37 -21.41 32.86
CA LEU A 163 -1.15 -21.19 31.64
C LEU A 163 -1.26 -19.71 31.31
N LEU A 164 -1.54 -18.84 32.30
CA LEU A 164 -1.61 -17.40 32.13
C LEU A 164 -0.27 -16.79 31.62
N LYS A 165 0.85 -17.32 32.16
CA LYS A 165 2.18 -16.93 31.69
C LYS A 165 2.46 -17.41 30.28
N GLN A 166 2.16 -18.65 29.97
CA GLN A 166 2.30 -19.20 28.63
C GLN A 166 1.47 -18.38 27.64
N ARG A 167 0.23 -18.00 27.99
CA ARG A 167 -0.62 -17.11 27.21
C ARG A 167 0.06 -15.74 26.95
N ASN A 168 0.65 -15.13 27.97
CA ASN A 168 1.30 -13.82 27.83
C ASN A 168 2.54 -13.92 26.93
N VAL A 169 3.34 -14.97 27.05
CA VAL A 169 4.47 -15.23 26.14
C VAL A 169 3.98 -15.47 24.72
N PHE A 170 2.94 -16.28 24.54
CA PHE A 170 2.34 -16.57 23.24
C PHE A 170 1.81 -15.29 22.56
N LYS A 171 1.03 -14.47 23.29
CA LYS A 171 0.52 -13.17 22.78
C LYS A 171 1.66 -12.22 22.43
N LYS A 172 2.72 -12.17 23.25
CA LYS A 172 3.90 -11.35 22.97
C LYS A 172 4.65 -11.85 21.72
N SER A 173 4.93 -13.15 21.64
CA SER A 173 5.62 -13.75 20.48
C SER A 173 4.85 -13.57 19.18
N LYS A 174 3.52 -13.77 19.21
CA LYS A 174 2.65 -13.52 18.05
C LYS A 174 2.69 -12.06 17.59
N ARG A 175 2.68 -11.11 18.55
CA ARG A 175 2.80 -9.67 18.26
C ARG A 175 4.17 -9.34 17.68
N GLU A 176 5.25 -9.89 18.22
CA GLU A 176 6.62 -9.67 17.74
C GLU A 176 6.82 -10.27 16.34
N ALA A 177 6.29 -11.47 16.08
CA ALA A 177 6.33 -12.10 14.76
C ALA A 177 5.55 -11.27 13.71
N MET A 178 4.36 -10.80 14.05
CA MET A 178 3.59 -9.89 13.19
C MET A 178 4.36 -8.58 12.94
N PHE A 179 4.93 -7.98 13.99
CA PHE A 179 5.71 -6.75 13.86
C PHE A 179 6.96 -6.95 12.97
N SER A 180 7.66 -8.07 13.13
CA SER A 180 8.81 -8.44 12.28
C SER A 180 8.41 -8.63 10.82
N ALA A 181 7.29 -9.33 10.56
CA ALA A 181 6.76 -9.52 9.22
C ALA A 181 6.35 -8.19 8.58
N TYR A 182 5.65 -7.31 9.32
CA TYR A 182 5.30 -5.98 8.84
C TYR A 182 6.53 -5.12 8.59
N SER A 183 7.54 -5.18 9.45
CA SER A 183 8.81 -4.43 9.28
C SER A 183 9.58 -4.89 8.05
N ALA A 184 9.59 -6.18 7.75
CA ALA A 184 10.22 -6.72 6.56
C ALA A 184 9.48 -6.27 5.28
N LEU A 185 8.15 -6.34 5.26
CA LEU A 185 7.31 -5.85 4.16
C LEU A 185 7.43 -4.33 4.02
N ALA A 186 7.53 -3.60 5.12
CA ALA A 186 7.69 -2.15 5.14
C ALA A 186 9.06 -1.69 4.59
N GLY A 187 10.00 -2.62 4.31
CA GLY A 187 11.35 -2.29 3.80
C GLY A 187 11.35 -1.42 2.54
N ILE A 188 10.36 -1.60 1.68
CA ILE A 188 10.19 -0.86 0.41
C ILE A 188 9.52 0.51 0.58
N TYR A 189 8.93 0.81 1.74
CA TYR A 189 8.20 2.05 1.97
C TYR A 189 9.07 3.13 2.63
N LEU A 190 8.86 4.38 2.28
CA LEU A 190 9.40 5.54 3.00
C LEU A 190 8.74 5.70 4.37
N SER A 191 7.42 5.50 4.41
CA SER A 191 6.65 5.48 5.66
C SER A 191 5.45 4.56 5.55
N MET A 192 5.03 4.02 6.70
CA MET A 192 3.83 3.21 6.83
C MET A 192 3.21 3.42 8.21
N HIS A 193 1.92 3.70 8.25
CA HIS A 193 1.17 3.98 9.47
C HIS A 193 -0.18 3.26 9.45
N ILE A 194 -0.60 2.72 10.59
CA ILE A 194 -1.98 2.27 10.81
C ILE A 194 -2.72 3.41 11.49
N ILE A 195 -3.89 3.77 10.97
CA ILE A 195 -4.69 4.90 11.41
C ILE A 195 -6.06 4.40 11.87
N ASN A 196 -6.48 4.83 13.05
CA ASN A 196 -7.84 4.68 13.52
C ASN A 196 -8.64 5.92 13.12
N LEU A 197 -9.57 5.78 12.18
CA LEU A 197 -10.31 6.91 11.61
C LEU A 197 -11.28 7.57 12.59
N LYS A 198 -11.75 6.82 13.62
CA LYS A 198 -12.67 7.38 14.64
C LYS A 198 -11.97 8.28 15.65
N THR A 199 -10.74 7.93 16.00
CA THR A 199 -9.98 8.65 17.03
C THR A 199 -8.92 9.58 16.47
N GLY A 200 -8.60 9.44 15.16
CA GLY A 200 -7.47 10.12 14.53
C GLY A 200 -6.10 9.66 15.04
N LYS A 201 -6.06 8.68 15.97
CA LYS A 201 -4.80 8.12 16.46
C LYS A 201 -4.17 7.22 15.41
N PHE A 202 -2.84 7.19 15.39
CA PHE A 202 -2.10 6.36 14.46
C PHE A 202 -0.95 5.66 15.17
N HIS A 203 -0.47 4.58 14.55
CA HIS A 203 0.71 3.85 14.98
C HIS A 203 1.69 3.78 13.81
N GLU A 204 2.92 4.25 14.05
CA GLU A 204 4.01 4.16 13.08
C GLU A 204 4.51 2.71 12.99
N ILE A 205 4.45 2.11 11.81
CA ILE A 205 5.08 0.82 11.50
C ILE A 205 6.49 1.07 11.01
N LYS A 206 6.65 2.09 10.14
CA LYS A 206 7.93 2.52 9.59
C LYS A 206 7.89 4.00 9.24
N SER A 207 9.04 4.66 9.42
CA SER A 207 9.29 6.02 8.94
C SER A 207 10.79 6.17 8.68
N THR A 208 11.14 6.96 7.67
CA THR A 208 12.52 7.41 7.46
C THR A 208 12.84 8.61 8.35
N ASP A 209 14.13 8.87 8.59
CA ASP A 209 14.57 10.01 9.41
C ASP A 209 14.05 11.33 8.82
N PHE A 210 14.06 11.48 7.49
CA PHE A 210 13.50 12.65 6.82
C PHE A 210 12.03 12.90 7.22
N ILE A 211 11.21 11.87 7.26
CA ILE A 211 9.79 11.99 7.62
C ILE A 211 9.67 12.36 9.10
N ARG A 212 10.43 11.68 9.99
CA ARG A 212 10.43 11.99 11.43
C ARG A 212 10.86 13.40 11.74
N ASP A 213 11.87 13.91 11.04
CA ASP A 213 12.38 15.28 11.24
C ASP A 213 11.38 16.37 10.84
N ASN A 214 10.44 16.04 9.93
CA ASN A 214 9.36 16.93 9.49
C ASN A 214 8.03 16.70 10.23
N MET A 215 7.96 15.77 11.19
CA MET A 215 6.81 15.56 12.06
C MET A 215 6.78 16.60 13.19
N ILE A 216 5.56 16.93 13.63
CA ILE A 216 5.33 17.83 14.77
C ILE A 216 5.69 17.09 16.06
N LYS A 217 6.45 17.72 16.97
CA LYS A 217 6.81 17.13 18.27
C LYS A 217 5.61 17.12 19.22
N GLY A 218 5.37 15.98 19.89
CA GLY A 218 4.30 15.79 20.86
C GLY A 218 3.22 14.84 20.38
N GLU A 219 2.14 14.73 21.15
CA GLU A 219 0.98 13.92 20.78
C GLU A 219 0.08 14.69 19.81
N HIS A 220 -0.05 14.24 18.59
CA HIS A 220 -0.87 14.81 17.53
C HIS A 220 -1.67 13.73 16.81
N THR A 221 -2.76 14.13 16.16
CA THR A 221 -3.52 13.25 15.27
C THR A 221 -2.76 12.99 13.98
N PHE A 222 -3.15 11.92 13.26
CA PHE A 222 -2.57 11.64 11.94
C PHE A 222 -2.74 12.81 10.98
N ALA A 223 -3.92 13.45 10.95
CA ALA A 223 -4.20 14.57 10.07
C ALA A 223 -3.26 15.76 10.29
N GLU A 224 -2.95 16.09 11.55
CA GLU A 224 -1.99 17.16 11.87
C GLU A 224 -0.58 16.80 11.43
N GLN A 225 -0.13 15.57 11.71
CA GLN A 225 1.21 15.09 11.38
C GLN A 225 1.41 15.01 9.87
N ILE A 226 0.48 14.38 9.14
CA ILE A 226 0.62 14.17 7.70
C ILE A 226 0.59 15.50 6.94
N ASN A 227 -0.26 16.45 7.34
CA ASN A 227 -0.30 17.78 6.75
C ASN A 227 1.03 18.53 6.91
N SER A 228 1.74 18.34 8.02
CA SER A 228 3.06 18.95 8.21
C SER A 228 4.09 18.37 7.25
N VAL A 229 4.16 17.05 7.15
CA VAL A 229 5.11 16.34 6.28
C VAL A 229 4.80 16.60 4.80
N MET A 230 3.53 16.56 4.40
CA MET A 230 3.12 16.68 3.00
C MET A 230 3.14 18.12 2.44
N LYS A 231 3.42 19.11 3.27
CA LYS A 231 3.76 20.45 2.79
C LYS A 231 5.20 20.56 2.26
N SER A 232 6.10 19.69 2.70
CA SER A 232 7.54 19.73 2.37
C SER A 232 8.02 18.58 1.49
N LEU A 233 7.38 17.41 1.57
CA LEU A 233 7.80 16.22 0.83
C LEU A 233 7.54 16.32 -0.68
N PRO A 234 6.34 16.70 -1.17
CA PRO A 234 6.04 16.81 -2.59
C PRO A 234 6.71 18.06 -3.23
N SER A 235 7.03 17.98 -4.50
CA SER A 235 7.37 19.16 -5.27
C SER A 235 6.16 20.10 -5.39
N ARG A 236 6.43 21.40 -5.55
CA ARG A 236 5.42 22.47 -5.50
C ARG A 236 4.18 22.20 -6.36
N LYS A 237 4.36 21.56 -7.51
CA LYS A 237 3.26 21.21 -8.45
C LYS A 237 2.26 20.22 -7.84
N TYR A 238 2.70 19.36 -6.93
CA TYR A 238 1.89 18.25 -6.39
C TYR A 238 1.36 18.49 -4.98
N VAL A 239 1.74 19.58 -4.31
CA VAL A 239 1.35 19.83 -2.90
C VAL A 239 -0.17 19.83 -2.72
N GLU A 240 -0.91 20.49 -3.59
CA GLU A 240 -2.37 20.60 -3.49
C GLU A 240 -3.04 19.21 -3.64
N SER A 241 -2.70 18.46 -4.68
CA SER A 241 -3.26 17.12 -4.92
C SER A 241 -2.89 16.10 -3.84
N VAL A 242 -1.69 16.20 -3.26
CA VAL A 242 -1.27 15.37 -2.13
C VAL A 242 -2.07 15.72 -0.87
N LEU A 243 -2.24 17.01 -0.55
CA LEU A 243 -3.02 17.43 0.62
C LEU A 243 -4.50 17.02 0.51
N GLU A 244 -5.07 17.08 -0.69
CA GLU A 244 -6.41 16.55 -0.96
C GLU A 244 -6.46 15.04 -0.78
N PHE A 245 -5.44 14.31 -1.26
CA PHE A 245 -5.39 12.86 -1.12
C PHE A 245 -5.27 12.40 0.33
N VAL A 246 -4.47 13.05 1.17
CA VAL A 246 -4.23 12.68 2.57
C VAL A 246 -5.33 13.14 3.53
N ASP A 247 -6.35 13.86 3.05
CA ASP A 247 -7.50 14.24 3.87
C ASP A 247 -8.30 12.99 4.29
N ILE A 248 -8.09 12.57 5.53
CA ILE A 248 -8.76 11.39 6.11
C ILE A 248 -10.26 11.60 6.35
N SER A 249 -10.75 12.82 6.39
CA SER A 249 -12.18 13.11 6.59
C SER A 249 -13.04 12.65 5.42
N THR A 250 -12.48 12.63 4.22
CA THR A 250 -13.13 12.21 2.96
C THR A 250 -12.90 10.72 2.63
N LEU A 251 -12.04 10.03 3.40
CA LEU A 251 -11.66 8.64 3.12
C LEU A 251 -12.82 7.64 3.09
N PRO A 252 -13.80 7.67 4.01
CA PRO A 252 -14.90 6.70 4.00
C PRO A 252 -15.64 6.70 2.67
N GLU A 253 -15.91 7.88 2.10
CA GLU A 253 -16.60 7.99 0.80
C GLU A 253 -15.70 7.59 -0.37
N ARG A 254 -14.45 8.05 -0.40
CA ARG A 254 -13.48 7.72 -1.46
C ARG A 254 -13.11 6.25 -1.51
N MET A 255 -13.16 5.55 -0.38
CA MET A 255 -12.86 4.12 -0.25
C MET A 255 -14.10 3.21 -0.33
N LYS A 256 -15.30 3.78 -0.55
CA LYS A 256 -16.52 2.99 -0.72
C LYS A 256 -16.35 2.00 -1.87
N ASN A 257 -16.55 0.71 -1.58
CA ASN A 257 -16.35 -0.40 -2.52
C ASN A 257 -14.91 -0.55 -3.07
N LYS A 258 -13.91 0.06 -2.41
CA LYS A 258 -12.50 -0.07 -2.79
C LYS A 258 -11.69 -0.59 -1.62
N THR A 259 -10.77 -1.50 -1.90
CA THR A 259 -9.79 -1.99 -0.90
C THR A 259 -8.58 -1.07 -0.79
N THR A 260 -8.28 -0.33 -1.86
CA THR A 260 -7.11 0.56 -1.93
C THR A 260 -7.40 1.75 -2.82
N ILE A 261 -6.90 2.92 -2.44
CA ILE A 261 -6.80 4.10 -3.29
C ILE A 261 -5.33 4.53 -3.36
N VAL A 262 -4.93 5.10 -4.49
CA VAL A 262 -3.53 5.39 -4.82
C VAL A 262 -3.42 6.77 -5.44
N HIS A 263 -2.34 7.48 -5.12
CA HIS A 263 -1.95 8.72 -5.76
C HIS A 263 -0.43 8.75 -5.95
N GLU A 264 0.02 9.37 -7.04
CA GLU A 264 1.45 9.46 -7.37
C GLU A 264 1.88 10.93 -7.44
N PHE A 265 3.04 11.21 -6.87
CA PHE A 265 3.60 12.56 -6.87
C PHE A 265 5.12 12.55 -7.01
N LEU A 266 5.68 13.65 -7.49
CA LEU A 266 7.13 13.85 -7.49
C LEU A 266 7.55 14.53 -6.18
N GLY A 267 8.39 13.87 -5.40
CA GLY A 267 8.98 14.41 -4.18
C GLY A 267 10.18 15.32 -4.47
N ASN A 268 10.45 16.26 -3.58
CA ASN A 268 11.58 17.19 -3.71
C ASN A 268 12.94 16.49 -3.65
N TYR A 269 13.06 15.41 -2.87
CA TYR A 269 14.31 14.70 -2.63
C TYR A 269 14.21 13.19 -2.87
N SER A 270 13.00 12.64 -2.90
CA SER A 270 12.75 11.20 -2.96
C SER A 270 12.52 10.67 -4.38
N GLY A 271 12.41 11.55 -5.40
CA GLY A 271 11.98 11.17 -6.73
C GLY A 271 10.47 10.89 -6.79
N TRP A 272 10.03 10.04 -7.72
CA TRP A 272 8.64 9.66 -7.83
C TRP A 272 8.22 8.80 -6.64
N CYS A 273 7.15 9.20 -5.99
CA CYS A 273 6.53 8.53 -4.87
C CYS A 273 5.10 8.09 -5.22
N ARG A 274 4.68 6.98 -4.62
CA ARG A 274 3.30 6.51 -4.63
C ARG A 274 2.81 6.42 -3.20
N GLU A 275 1.74 7.13 -2.90
CA GLU A 275 1.04 7.04 -1.64
C GLU A 275 -0.24 6.26 -1.80
N ARG A 276 -0.63 5.54 -0.74
CA ARG A 276 -1.85 4.74 -0.77
C ARG A 276 -2.52 4.67 0.59
N PHE A 277 -3.85 4.58 0.55
CA PHE A 277 -4.65 4.10 1.67
C PHE A 277 -5.16 2.69 1.38
N ILE A 278 -5.02 1.80 2.35
CA ILE A 278 -5.44 0.39 2.25
C ILE A 278 -6.43 0.14 3.39
N ARG A 279 -7.60 -0.41 3.06
CA ARG A 279 -8.62 -0.82 4.04
C ARG A 279 -8.08 -1.97 4.89
N VAL A 280 -8.26 -1.87 6.22
CA VAL A 280 -7.90 -2.94 7.16
C VAL A 280 -9.15 -3.65 7.64
N ASP A 281 -10.06 -2.91 8.29
CA ASP A 281 -11.29 -3.45 8.87
C ASP A 281 -12.43 -2.42 8.89
N GLU A 282 -13.59 -2.91 9.32
CA GLU A 282 -14.80 -2.13 9.54
C GLU A 282 -15.28 -2.35 10.97
N ASP A 283 -16.04 -1.39 11.50
CA ASP A 283 -16.66 -1.52 12.81
C ASP A 283 -17.94 -2.37 12.76
N SER A 284 -18.60 -2.53 13.91
CA SER A 284 -19.86 -3.28 14.04
C SER A 284 -21.01 -2.73 13.17
N ASN A 285 -20.92 -1.49 12.69
CA ASN A 285 -21.90 -0.84 11.82
C ASN A 285 -21.52 -0.93 10.32
N GLY A 286 -20.40 -1.57 9.99
CA GLY A 286 -19.89 -1.65 8.62
C GLY A 286 -19.18 -0.37 8.15
N GLU A 287 -18.84 0.54 9.07
CA GLU A 287 -18.09 1.75 8.74
C GLU A 287 -16.58 1.49 8.77
N LEU A 288 -15.84 2.11 7.85
CA LEU A 288 -14.39 2.00 7.77
C LEU A 288 -13.74 2.46 9.09
N TRP A 289 -13.04 1.54 9.74
CA TRP A 289 -12.47 1.80 11.08
C TRP A 289 -10.97 2.03 11.04
N HIS A 290 -10.20 1.08 10.50
CA HIS A 290 -8.76 1.22 10.38
C HIS A 290 -8.31 1.19 8.92
N VAL A 291 -7.31 2.02 8.61
CA VAL A 291 -6.63 2.04 7.32
C VAL A 291 -5.12 2.04 7.51
N VAL A 292 -4.40 1.48 6.55
CA VAL A 292 -2.96 1.68 6.42
C VAL A 292 -2.71 2.79 5.42
N TYR A 293 -1.94 3.78 5.83
CA TYR A 293 -1.33 4.76 4.94
C TYR A 293 0.12 4.40 4.69
N ALA A 294 0.53 4.36 3.45
CA ALA A 294 1.90 4.00 3.06
C ALA A 294 2.39 4.85 1.89
N VAL A 295 3.68 5.21 1.94
CA VAL A 295 4.39 5.93 0.87
C VAL A 295 5.59 5.11 0.44
N GLU A 296 5.71 4.84 -0.86
CA GLU A 296 6.85 4.14 -1.47
C GLU A 296 7.54 4.97 -2.55
N VAL A 297 8.83 4.73 -2.81
CA VAL A 297 9.55 5.31 -3.94
C VAL A 297 9.38 4.42 -5.15
N ILE A 298 8.88 5.00 -6.25
CA ILE A 298 8.63 4.29 -7.53
C ILE A 298 9.51 4.81 -8.68
N ASP A 299 10.60 5.47 -8.36
CA ASP A 299 11.48 6.12 -9.33
C ASP A 299 12.07 5.13 -10.35
N ALA A 300 12.44 3.93 -9.88
CA ALA A 300 12.93 2.85 -10.76
C ALA A 300 11.82 2.32 -11.68
N GLU A 301 10.59 2.18 -11.18
CA GLU A 301 9.42 1.78 -11.94
C GLU A 301 9.10 2.83 -13.03
N LYS A 302 9.06 4.11 -12.68
CA LYS A 302 8.84 5.22 -13.63
C LYS A 302 9.94 5.34 -14.68
N ARG A 303 11.21 5.17 -14.30
CA ARG A 303 12.31 5.13 -15.27
C ARG A 303 12.18 3.97 -16.25
N LYS A 304 11.78 2.79 -15.75
CA LYS A 304 11.54 1.63 -16.60
C LYS A 304 10.37 1.84 -17.55
N GLU A 305 9.25 2.39 -17.05
CA GLU A 305 8.07 2.72 -17.85
C GLU A 305 8.42 3.72 -18.96
N ASN A 306 9.05 4.85 -18.60
CA ASN A 306 9.51 5.86 -19.56
C ASN A 306 10.51 5.28 -20.58
N ARG A 307 11.40 4.39 -20.12
CA ARG A 307 12.34 3.72 -21.02
C ARG A 307 11.63 2.81 -22.01
N LEU A 308 10.65 2.03 -21.56
CA LEU A 308 9.85 1.16 -22.43
C LEU A 308 9.04 2.00 -23.43
N LEU A 309 8.44 3.09 -22.99
CA LEU A 309 7.72 4.02 -23.87
C LEU A 309 8.67 4.60 -24.92
N TYR A 310 9.83 5.12 -24.52
CA TYR A 310 10.85 5.61 -25.43
C TYR A 310 11.27 4.56 -26.47
N LEU A 311 11.53 3.32 -26.04
CA LEU A 311 11.91 2.22 -26.92
C LEU A 311 10.78 1.82 -27.89
N SER A 312 9.53 1.95 -27.46
CA SER A 312 8.37 1.63 -28.31
C SER A 312 8.03 2.72 -29.34
N GLU A 313 8.39 3.99 -29.07
CA GLU A 313 8.02 5.12 -29.90
C GLU A 313 9.16 5.69 -30.77
N THR A 314 10.41 5.33 -30.47
CA THR A 314 11.59 5.97 -31.06
C THR A 314 12.38 4.99 -31.90
N ASP A 315 12.91 5.44 -33.04
CA ASP A 315 13.96 4.74 -33.78
C ASP A 315 15.29 4.90 -33.04
N LEU A 316 15.86 3.78 -32.59
CA LEU A 316 17.03 3.77 -31.70
C LEU A 316 18.31 4.30 -32.34
N MET A 317 18.41 4.26 -33.66
CA MET A 317 19.58 4.78 -34.39
C MET A 317 19.52 6.30 -34.47
N THR A 318 18.38 6.85 -34.79
CA THR A 318 18.23 8.27 -35.16
C THR A 318 17.68 9.15 -34.02
N GLY A 319 16.97 8.55 -33.04
CA GLY A 319 16.35 9.28 -31.95
C GLY A 319 15.05 10.01 -32.29
N ILE A 320 14.59 9.99 -33.55
CA ILE A 320 13.27 10.49 -33.96
C ILE A 320 12.21 9.41 -33.80
N ARG A 321 10.92 9.70 -34.06
CA ARG A 321 9.86 8.69 -33.98
C ARG A 321 10.15 7.51 -34.93
N ASN A 322 9.82 6.29 -34.45
CA ASN A 322 9.78 5.15 -35.37
C ASN A 322 8.50 5.17 -36.21
N ARG A 323 8.41 4.28 -37.19
CA ARG A 323 7.27 4.20 -38.11
C ARG A 323 5.95 4.07 -37.36
N GLY A 324 5.82 3.12 -36.43
CA GLY A 324 4.54 2.85 -35.74
C GLY A 324 4.03 4.02 -34.92
N SER A 325 4.91 4.71 -34.17
CA SER A 325 4.53 5.86 -33.37
C SER A 325 4.22 7.11 -34.21
N GLY A 326 4.94 7.26 -35.33
CA GLY A 326 4.69 8.36 -36.29
C GLY A 326 3.36 8.17 -37.03
N GLU A 327 3.09 7.00 -37.58
CA GLU A 327 1.80 6.66 -38.23
C GLU A 327 0.62 6.89 -37.29
N LYS A 328 0.73 6.42 -36.04
CA LYS A 328 -0.30 6.63 -35.04
C LYS A 328 -0.55 8.13 -34.78
N ALA A 329 0.51 8.89 -34.56
CA ALA A 329 0.40 10.33 -34.28
C ALA A 329 -0.23 11.10 -35.45
N ILE A 330 0.15 10.81 -36.71
CA ILE A 330 -0.45 11.40 -37.89
C ILE A 330 -1.92 11.00 -38.02
N THR A 331 -2.23 9.70 -37.81
CA THR A 331 -3.62 9.19 -37.85
C THR A 331 -4.52 9.91 -36.84
N ASP A 332 -4.01 10.16 -35.64
CA ASP A 332 -4.77 10.87 -34.61
C ASP A 332 -5.03 12.34 -35.02
N LEU A 333 -4.03 13.04 -35.60
CA LEU A 333 -4.22 14.39 -36.17
C LEU A 333 -5.22 14.41 -37.33
N ILE A 334 -5.19 13.42 -38.22
CA ILE A 334 -6.16 13.27 -39.31
C ILE A 334 -7.58 13.11 -38.76
N LYS A 335 -7.78 12.26 -37.73
CA LYS A 335 -9.09 12.07 -37.07
C LYS A 335 -9.61 13.34 -36.42
N GLU A 336 -8.72 14.18 -35.90
CA GLU A 336 -9.05 15.51 -35.35
C GLU A 336 -9.34 16.54 -36.44
N GLY A 337 -9.13 16.21 -37.71
CA GLY A 337 -9.30 17.13 -38.86
C GLY A 337 -8.18 18.15 -38.96
N THR A 338 -7.02 17.92 -38.37
CA THR A 338 -5.87 18.81 -38.38
C THR A 338 -5.21 18.81 -39.75
N LYS A 339 -5.42 19.87 -40.52
CA LYS A 339 -4.84 20.06 -41.87
C LYS A 339 -3.33 20.22 -41.79
N GLY A 340 -2.61 19.72 -42.83
CA GLY A 340 -1.15 19.82 -42.87
C GLY A 340 -0.53 19.29 -44.15
N LEU A 341 0.81 19.28 -44.16
CA LEU A 341 1.62 18.81 -45.27
C LEU A 341 2.31 17.50 -44.84
N MET A 342 2.08 16.42 -45.60
CA MET A 342 2.84 15.18 -45.54
C MET A 342 4.03 15.23 -46.45
N CYS A 343 5.21 14.93 -45.95
CA CYS A 343 6.44 14.83 -46.72
C CYS A 343 7.05 13.43 -46.54
N LEU A 344 7.40 12.79 -47.66
CA LEU A 344 8.24 11.57 -47.65
C LEU A 344 9.61 11.93 -48.26
N LEU A 345 10.67 11.38 -47.65
CA LEU A 345 12.04 11.67 -48.04
C LEU A 345 12.83 10.36 -48.15
N ASP A 346 13.71 10.28 -49.15
CA ASP A 346 14.55 9.13 -49.40
C ASP A 346 15.95 9.60 -49.82
N CYS A 347 17.00 8.95 -49.30
CA CYS A 347 18.38 9.29 -49.63
C CYS A 347 18.77 8.68 -50.95
N ASP A 348 19.01 9.52 -51.96
CA ASP A 348 19.36 9.07 -53.33
C ASP A 348 20.66 8.23 -53.31
N LYS A 349 20.60 7.04 -53.96
CA LYS A 349 21.73 6.12 -54.09
C LYS A 349 22.38 5.74 -52.75
N PHE A 350 21.65 5.68 -51.64
CA PHE A 350 22.17 5.33 -50.30
C PHE A 350 22.90 4.01 -50.29
N LYS A 351 22.46 3.04 -51.10
CA LYS A 351 23.18 1.78 -51.26
C LYS A 351 24.64 1.97 -51.72
N ASN A 352 24.91 2.92 -52.64
CA ASN A 352 26.25 3.21 -53.08
C ASN A 352 27.12 3.79 -51.96
N VAL A 353 26.55 4.54 -51.05
CA VAL A 353 27.26 5.05 -49.85
C VAL A 353 27.71 3.86 -48.99
N ASN A 354 26.81 2.91 -48.72
CA ASN A 354 27.16 1.70 -47.97
C ASN A 354 28.21 0.83 -48.67
N ASP A 355 28.07 0.67 -49.99
CA ASP A 355 28.96 -0.15 -50.79
C ASP A 355 30.38 0.46 -50.90
N THR A 356 30.47 1.81 -50.89
CA THR A 356 31.75 2.55 -51.04
C THR A 356 32.45 2.77 -49.71
N TYR A 357 31.69 3.22 -48.68
CA TYR A 357 32.23 3.74 -47.42
C TYR A 357 31.93 2.80 -46.21
N GLY A 358 31.14 1.77 -46.44
CA GLY A 358 30.74 0.83 -45.38
C GLY A 358 29.54 1.29 -44.58
N HIS A 359 28.90 0.34 -43.89
CA HIS A 359 27.68 0.56 -43.14
C HIS A 359 27.83 1.61 -42.00
N VAL A 360 28.99 1.71 -41.38
CA VAL A 360 29.25 2.70 -40.30
C VAL A 360 29.08 4.13 -40.82
N VAL A 361 29.57 4.39 -42.04
CA VAL A 361 29.41 5.70 -42.67
C VAL A 361 27.95 5.92 -43.12
N GLY A 362 27.30 4.88 -43.65
CA GLY A 362 25.87 4.92 -43.96
C GLY A 362 25.01 5.26 -42.73
N ASP A 363 25.29 4.63 -41.59
CA ASP A 363 24.61 4.93 -40.33
C ASP A 363 24.82 6.40 -39.90
N ALA A 364 26.05 6.91 -40.06
CA ALA A 364 26.35 8.33 -39.77
C ALA A 364 25.56 9.27 -40.69
N VAL A 365 25.38 8.90 -41.96
CA VAL A 365 24.52 9.65 -42.92
C VAL A 365 23.07 9.67 -42.45
N ILE A 366 22.49 8.52 -42.10
CA ILE A 366 21.10 8.43 -41.62
C ILE A 366 20.89 9.24 -40.36
N ILE A 367 21.83 9.19 -39.39
CA ILE A 367 21.78 10.01 -38.18
C ILE A 367 21.86 11.51 -38.51
N ALA A 368 22.71 11.90 -39.42
CA ALA A 368 22.87 13.32 -39.82
C ALA A 368 21.60 13.83 -40.51
N VAL A 369 21.01 13.03 -41.41
CA VAL A 369 19.73 13.35 -42.05
C VAL A 369 18.63 13.54 -40.99
N ALA A 370 18.44 12.55 -40.11
CA ALA A 370 17.43 12.64 -39.08
C ALA A 370 17.57 13.91 -38.19
N ARG A 371 18.80 14.21 -37.75
CA ARG A 371 19.10 15.42 -36.97
C ARG A 371 18.76 16.70 -37.74
N SER A 372 19.07 16.75 -39.05
CA SER A 372 18.76 17.87 -39.89
C SER A 372 17.25 18.06 -40.04
N LEU A 373 16.48 16.97 -40.26
CA LEU A 373 15.03 17.02 -40.35
C LEU A 373 14.41 17.44 -39.01
N GLN A 374 14.88 16.86 -37.90
CA GLN A 374 14.38 17.24 -36.57
C GLN A 374 14.65 18.74 -36.25
N SER A 375 15.77 19.28 -36.71
CA SER A 375 16.15 20.66 -36.43
C SER A 375 15.22 21.71 -37.07
N VAL A 376 14.47 21.36 -38.12
CA VAL A 376 13.50 22.22 -38.79
C VAL A 376 12.07 22.04 -38.27
N CYS A 377 11.82 21.00 -37.46
CA CYS A 377 10.53 20.68 -36.85
C CYS A 377 10.25 21.57 -35.64
N ARG A 378 9.00 21.95 -35.48
CA ARG A 378 8.44 22.55 -34.25
C ARG A 378 7.95 21.46 -33.32
N GLU A 379 7.53 21.84 -32.12
CA GLU A 379 7.05 20.91 -31.09
C GLU A 379 5.90 20.03 -31.55
N HIS A 380 5.01 20.51 -32.37
CA HIS A 380 3.83 19.77 -32.86
C HIS A 380 4.04 19.14 -34.26
N ASP A 381 5.20 19.32 -34.88
CA ASP A 381 5.53 18.68 -36.14
C ASP A 381 5.94 17.21 -35.86
N ILE A 382 5.55 16.33 -36.76
CA ILE A 382 5.89 14.91 -36.66
C ILE A 382 7.04 14.64 -37.63
N CYS A 383 8.13 14.06 -37.12
CA CYS A 383 9.25 13.55 -37.87
C CYS A 383 9.53 12.10 -37.46
N MET A 384 9.55 11.20 -38.45
CA MET A 384 9.75 9.76 -38.22
C MET A 384 10.66 9.13 -39.28
N ARG A 385 11.29 8.02 -38.87
CA ARG A 385 11.99 7.12 -39.79
C ARG A 385 11.08 5.96 -40.14
N LEU A 386 10.89 5.73 -41.44
CA LEU A 386 10.06 4.61 -41.93
C LEU A 386 10.84 3.29 -41.94
N GLY A 387 12.13 3.35 -42.26
CA GLY A 387 13.06 2.24 -42.28
C GLY A 387 14.18 2.49 -43.33
N GLY A 388 15.31 1.85 -43.18
CA GLY A 388 16.43 2.08 -44.09
C GLY A 388 16.84 3.55 -44.15
N ASP A 389 16.76 4.14 -45.35
CA ASP A 389 17.07 5.54 -45.68
C ASP A 389 15.82 6.40 -45.90
N GLU A 390 14.64 5.91 -45.55
CA GLU A 390 13.36 6.56 -45.76
C GLU A 390 12.88 7.29 -44.49
N PHE A 391 12.41 8.52 -44.66
CA PHE A 391 11.86 9.37 -43.60
C PHE A 391 10.50 9.92 -43.98
N ALA A 392 9.72 10.27 -42.98
CA ALA A 392 8.47 10.99 -43.19
C ALA A 392 8.32 12.14 -42.19
N MET A 393 7.61 13.16 -42.62
CA MET A 393 7.24 14.31 -41.78
C MET A 393 5.78 14.66 -42.02
N PHE A 394 5.10 15.09 -40.97
CA PHE A 394 3.80 15.74 -41.10
C PHE A 394 3.85 17.09 -40.37
N ILE A 395 3.50 18.17 -41.12
CA ILE A 395 3.63 19.54 -40.66
C ILE A 395 2.24 20.14 -40.56
N PRO A 396 1.64 20.19 -39.37
CA PRO A 396 0.36 20.82 -39.15
C PRO A 396 0.35 22.30 -39.56
N GLY A 397 -0.76 22.73 -40.16
CA GLY A 397 -0.98 24.13 -40.54
C GLY A 397 -0.40 24.55 -41.88
N ILE A 398 0.41 23.72 -42.54
CA ILE A 398 0.85 24.03 -43.94
C ILE A 398 -0.19 23.47 -44.90
N THR A 399 -0.93 24.36 -45.57
CA THR A 399 -2.03 24.02 -46.50
C THR A 399 -1.91 24.72 -47.86
N GLU A 400 -0.95 25.66 -48.01
CA GLU A 400 -0.73 26.42 -49.21
C GLU A 400 0.63 26.13 -49.87
N THR A 401 0.69 26.09 -51.17
CA THR A 401 1.90 25.78 -51.95
C THR A 401 3.10 26.66 -51.59
N LYS A 402 2.86 27.95 -51.35
CA LYS A 402 3.94 28.88 -50.97
C LYS A 402 4.59 28.53 -49.64
N ASP A 403 3.77 28.09 -48.65
CA ASP A 403 4.29 27.71 -47.35
C ASP A 403 5.00 26.36 -47.42
N ALA A 404 4.49 25.42 -48.20
CA ALA A 404 5.16 24.14 -48.48
C ALA A 404 6.52 24.37 -49.13
N GLU A 405 6.62 25.21 -50.17
CA GLU A 405 7.89 25.57 -50.82
C GLU A 405 8.88 26.21 -49.83
N SER A 406 8.40 27.10 -48.99
CA SER A 406 9.23 27.76 -47.98
C SER A 406 9.75 26.75 -46.94
N PHE A 407 8.92 25.77 -46.54
CA PHE A 407 9.32 24.67 -45.67
C PHE A 407 10.37 23.77 -46.32
N THR A 408 10.11 23.34 -47.56
CA THR A 408 11.02 22.51 -48.36
C THR A 408 12.39 23.16 -48.53
N MET A 409 12.44 24.46 -48.84
CA MET A 409 13.71 25.18 -48.90
C MET A 409 14.49 25.16 -47.61
N ARG A 410 13.81 25.28 -46.43
CA ARG A 410 14.47 25.20 -45.12
C ARG A 410 15.02 23.79 -44.86
N VAL A 411 14.25 22.76 -45.22
CA VAL A 411 14.69 21.33 -45.08
C VAL A 411 15.95 21.12 -45.93
N PHE A 412 15.91 21.43 -47.21
CA PHE A 412 17.07 21.24 -48.09
C PHE A 412 18.27 22.11 -47.73
N ALA A 413 18.07 23.31 -47.22
CA ALA A 413 19.17 24.12 -46.70
C ALA A 413 19.93 23.38 -45.59
N LYS A 414 19.21 22.78 -44.66
CA LYS A 414 19.83 21.97 -43.57
C LYS A 414 20.48 20.71 -44.07
N LEU A 415 19.86 20.00 -45.01
CA LEU A 415 20.42 18.78 -45.60
C LEU A 415 21.69 19.08 -46.42
N LYS A 416 21.79 20.20 -47.13
CA LYS A 416 22.99 20.64 -47.83
C LYS A 416 24.18 20.90 -46.88
N ASP A 417 23.92 21.24 -45.64
CA ASP A 417 24.96 21.49 -44.62
C ASP A 417 25.57 20.23 -44.04
N ILE A 418 25.00 19.04 -44.34
CA ILE A 418 25.54 17.76 -43.84
C ILE A 418 26.95 17.56 -44.38
N ARG A 419 27.86 17.23 -43.46
CA ARG A 419 29.25 16.87 -43.76
C ARG A 419 29.57 15.60 -42.99
N ILE A 420 29.99 14.55 -43.72
CA ILE A 420 30.49 13.30 -43.16
C ILE A 420 32.00 13.23 -43.51
N PRO A 421 32.87 13.27 -42.48
CA PRO A 421 34.31 13.37 -42.71
C PRO A 421 34.88 12.31 -43.65
N GLU A 422 34.38 11.09 -43.54
CA GLU A 422 34.85 9.92 -44.33
C GLU A 422 34.43 10.01 -45.82
N MET A 423 33.44 10.86 -46.16
CA MET A 423 32.97 11.06 -47.54
C MET A 423 33.65 12.26 -48.24
N GLY A 424 34.49 13.02 -47.53
CA GLY A 424 35.11 14.21 -48.07
C GLY A 424 34.12 15.22 -48.60
N ASP A 425 34.21 15.62 -49.89
CA ASP A 425 33.32 16.57 -50.53
C ASP A 425 32.06 15.95 -51.18
N GLU A 426 31.90 14.61 -51.07
CA GLU A 426 30.74 13.91 -51.65
C GLU A 426 29.47 14.32 -50.90
N LYS A 427 28.42 14.61 -51.67
CA LYS A 427 27.13 15.11 -51.16
C LYS A 427 26.09 14.03 -51.18
N ILE A 428 25.25 14.05 -50.14
CA ILE A 428 24.07 13.19 -50.03
C ILE A 428 22.92 13.98 -50.63
N TYR A 429 22.26 13.46 -51.64
CA TYR A 429 21.06 14.05 -52.24
C TYR A 429 19.82 13.37 -51.69
N ILE A 430 18.72 14.09 -51.64
CA ILE A 430 17.46 13.61 -51.08
C ILE A 430 16.34 13.98 -52.05
N SER A 431 15.55 12.96 -52.37
CA SER A 431 14.29 13.11 -53.08
C SER A 431 13.16 13.23 -52.08
N MET A 432 12.29 14.25 -52.27
CA MET A 432 11.14 14.53 -51.41
C MET A 432 9.84 14.50 -52.20
N GLY A 433 8.82 13.85 -51.65
CA GLY A 433 7.46 13.91 -52.17
C GLY A 433 6.52 14.49 -51.11
N GLU A 434 5.62 15.36 -51.58
CA GLU A 434 4.76 16.16 -50.72
C GLU A 434 3.30 16.02 -51.12
N ALA A 435 2.41 15.90 -50.13
CA ALA A 435 0.96 15.87 -50.34
C ALA A 435 0.22 16.63 -49.24
N PHE A 436 -0.78 17.41 -49.61
CA PHE A 436 -1.63 18.14 -48.68
C PHE A 436 -2.72 17.24 -48.10
N TYR A 437 -2.93 17.34 -46.80
CA TYR A 437 -4.16 16.95 -46.13
C TYR A 437 -4.96 18.24 -45.85
N LYS A 438 -6.12 18.38 -46.50
CA LYS A 438 -6.96 19.60 -46.41
C LYS A 438 -8.21 19.38 -45.53
N GLY A 439 -8.28 18.22 -44.81
CA GLY A 439 -9.39 17.88 -43.95
C GLY A 439 -10.48 17.07 -44.68
N GLU A 440 -10.12 16.35 -45.73
CA GLU A 440 -11.01 15.45 -46.46
C GLU A 440 -11.40 14.26 -45.58
N LYS A 441 -12.69 13.92 -45.55
CA LYS A 441 -13.22 12.84 -44.66
C LYS A 441 -12.80 11.41 -45.04
N ASP A 442 -12.51 11.24 -46.33
CA ASP A 442 -12.22 9.91 -46.89
C ASP A 442 -10.71 9.63 -47.01
N ILE A 443 -9.87 10.49 -46.43
CA ILE A 443 -8.42 10.34 -46.46
C ILE A 443 -7.93 9.88 -45.07
N ASP A 444 -7.32 8.70 -45.08
CA ASP A 444 -6.56 8.16 -43.97
C ASP A 444 -5.03 8.33 -44.17
N PHE A 445 -4.26 7.81 -43.23
CA PHE A 445 -2.80 7.83 -43.32
C PHE A 445 -2.29 7.14 -44.60
N ASP A 446 -2.85 5.98 -44.95
CA ASP A 446 -2.36 5.17 -46.08
C ASP A 446 -2.56 5.90 -47.43
N GLU A 447 -3.71 6.54 -47.60
CA GLU A 447 -3.98 7.32 -48.80
C GLU A 447 -3.06 8.56 -48.88
N LEU A 448 -2.86 9.26 -47.75
CA LEU A 448 -1.96 10.44 -47.71
C LEU A 448 -0.51 10.02 -47.97
N TYR A 449 -0.08 8.90 -47.37
CA TYR A 449 1.23 8.29 -47.62
C TYR A 449 1.40 7.98 -49.13
N ARG A 450 0.43 7.29 -49.74
CA ARG A 450 0.46 6.91 -51.14
C ARG A 450 0.57 8.11 -52.08
N ARG A 451 -0.08 9.22 -51.76
CA ARG A 451 0.04 10.49 -52.53
C ARG A 451 1.44 11.07 -52.45
N ALA A 452 2.01 11.15 -51.28
CA ALA A 452 3.36 11.67 -51.06
C ALA A 452 4.41 10.72 -51.68
N ASP A 453 4.23 9.38 -51.60
CA ASP A 453 5.13 8.41 -52.24
C ASP A 453 5.12 8.53 -53.75
N SER A 454 3.95 8.65 -54.38
CA SER A 454 3.82 8.88 -55.82
C SER A 454 4.50 10.22 -56.26
N ALA A 455 4.48 11.22 -55.41
CA ALA A 455 5.21 12.48 -55.65
C ALA A 455 6.72 12.29 -55.50
N MET A 456 7.19 11.56 -54.47
CA MET A 456 8.60 11.26 -54.23
C MET A 456 9.21 10.48 -55.41
N TYR A 457 8.47 9.51 -55.93
CA TYR A 457 8.94 8.74 -57.09
C TYR A 457 9.22 9.63 -58.32
N LYS A 458 8.46 10.73 -58.51
CA LYS A 458 8.73 11.73 -59.57
C LYS A 458 9.99 12.51 -59.27
N SER A 459 10.26 12.86 -58.03
CA SER A 459 11.50 13.54 -57.60
C SER A 459 12.75 12.69 -57.91
N LYS A 460 12.70 11.39 -57.71
CA LYS A 460 13.82 10.44 -57.97
C LYS A 460 14.27 10.36 -59.44
N ASN A 461 13.43 10.83 -60.38
CA ASN A 461 13.81 10.89 -61.78
C ASN A 461 14.69 12.12 -62.12
N ASN A 462 14.95 12.97 -61.16
CA ASN A 462 15.78 14.15 -61.31
C ASN A 462 17.08 14.03 -60.52
N THR A 463 18.07 14.83 -60.84
CA THR A 463 19.35 14.84 -60.11
C THR A 463 19.41 15.99 -59.12
N GLY A 464 19.94 15.73 -57.93
CA GLY A 464 20.11 16.75 -56.89
C GLY A 464 18.97 16.76 -55.86
N TYR A 465 18.85 17.85 -55.09
CA TYR A 465 17.76 18.01 -54.15
C TYR A 465 16.47 18.33 -54.88
N CYS A 466 15.59 17.40 -54.97
CA CYS A 466 14.33 17.52 -55.69
C CYS A 466 13.11 17.31 -54.76
N ALA A 467 12.11 18.16 -54.90
CA ALA A 467 10.82 17.95 -54.28
C ALA A 467 9.70 18.01 -55.31
N THR A 468 8.73 17.14 -55.16
CA THR A 468 7.50 17.13 -55.95
C THR A 468 6.32 17.34 -55.02
N LEU A 469 5.61 18.43 -55.16
CA LEU A 469 4.35 18.67 -54.47
C LEU A 469 3.22 18.16 -55.37
N GLU A 470 2.59 17.09 -55.00
CA GLU A 470 1.52 16.39 -55.74
C GLU A 470 1.91 16.09 -57.21
N CYS A 471 1.80 17.05 -58.11
CA CYS A 471 2.13 16.89 -59.52
C CYS A 471 3.17 17.91 -60.06
N VAL A 472 3.66 18.82 -59.22
CA VAL A 472 4.62 19.88 -59.62
C VAL A 472 6.00 19.57 -59.03
N THR A 473 6.96 19.19 -59.88
CA THR A 473 8.34 18.92 -59.47
C THR A 473 9.20 20.17 -59.55
N LYS A 474 10.01 20.43 -58.51
CA LYS A 474 11.00 21.51 -58.44
C LYS A 474 12.36 20.97 -58.02
N THR A 475 13.43 21.48 -58.65
CA THR A 475 14.81 21.25 -58.25
C THR A 475 15.32 22.45 -57.44
N PHE A 476 16.00 22.21 -56.34
CA PHE A 476 16.46 23.20 -55.38
C PHE A 476 17.99 23.25 -55.24
#